data_9165faaf10af2bd19099cbbe3474af1d
#
_entry.id   9165faaf10af2bd19099cbbe3474af1d
#
_cell.length_a   1.000
_cell.length_b   1.000
_cell.length_c   1.000
_cell.angle_alpha   90.00
_cell.angle_beta   90.00
_cell.angle_gamma   90.00
#
_symmetry.space_group_name_H-M   'P 1'
#
loop_
_entity.id
_entity.type
_entity.pdbx_description
1 polymer ?
#
loop_
_entity_poly.entity_id
_entity_poly.type
_entity_poly.pdbx_seq_one_letter_code
_entity_poly.pdbx_strand_id
1 'polypeptide(L)'
;MSLRGDMNITIKPSNYSEPECVTPVAPCLPEEMAAPAEFTVFIVDDDPGVLKSLTRLIGAAGYATQSFSSAQQFLGGHDHDVPGCVIVDLRMPGIDGRELQAALCDGEGDRSIIFVSGTTDAPTIVDAMKAGAIDFLIKPVNCAALLAAIETAVERQKKSMQKRAELACIKQRLAQLTPREAEVLRHVISGRLNKQIAWDLGTVEKTIKVHRSRIMGKMGVRTIAELVRLTEQIGLPPCEQKEGRAKDGPELFFEIGVQTVRHALHIA
;
A
#
# COMPACT_ATOMS: atom_id res chain seq x y z
N MET A 1 54.30 16.52 -65.10
CA MET A 1 52.92 16.95 -65.34
C MET A 1 51.99 16.06 -64.54
N SER A 2 51.50 16.56 -63.46
CA SER A 2 50.77 15.87 -62.45
C SER A 2 49.30 16.29 -62.50
N LEU A 3 48.41 15.34 -62.66
CA LEU A 3 46.97 15.56 -62.52
C LEU A 3 46.49 14.70 -61.35
N ARG A 4 46.30 15.31 -60.17
CA ARG A 4 45.54 14.75 -59.05
C ARG A 4 44.09 15.23 -59.20
N GLY A 5 43.19 14.31 -59.40
CA GLY A 5 41.75 14.56 -59.35
C GLY A 5 41.23 14.21 -57.95
N ASP A 6 40.85 15.22 -57.17
CA ASP A 6 40.20 15.06 -55.90
C ASP A 6 38.72 14.79 -56.10
N MET A 7 38.30 13.53 -55.81
CA MET A 7 36.91 13.16 -55.77
C MET A 7 36.35 13.42 -54.35
N ASN A 8 35.64 14.53 -54.20
CA ASN A 8 35.00 14.95 -52.97
C ASN A 8 33.64 14.22 -52.86
N ILE A 9 33.57 13.15 -52.08
CA ILE A 9 32.34 12.41 -51.84
C ILE A 9 31.66 13.09 -50.65
N THR A 10 30.62 13.89 -50.94
CA THR A 10 29.73 14.49 -49.94
C THR A 10 28.76 13.43 -49.43
N ILE A 11 29.03 12.88 -48.23
CA ILE A 11 28.13 12.00 -47.53
C ILE A 11 27.04 12.87 -46.87
N LYS A 12 25.80 12.74 -47.36
CA LYS A 12 24.63 13.34 -46.69
C LYS A 12 24.42 12.64 -45.33
N PRO A 13 24.26 13.36 -44.20
CA PRO A 13 23.92 12.75 -42.97
C PRO A 13 22.49 12.17 -43.01
N SER A 14 22.41 10.90 -42.75
CA SER A 14 21.15 10.16 -42.54
C SER A 14 20.40 10.78 -41.36
N ASN A 15 19.14 11.18 -41.59
CA ASN A 15 18.20 11.60 -40.52
C ASN A 15 17.91 10.42 -39.60
N TYR A 16 18.76 10.20 -38.61
CA TYR A 16 18.38 9.48 -37.42
C TYR A 16 17.74 10.50 -36.48
N SER A 17 16.43 10.49 -36.39
CA SER A 17 15.69 11.12 -35.29
C SER A 17 16.20 10.51 -33.99
N GLU A 18 16.89 11.29 -33.18
CA GLU A 18 17.25 10.90 -31.82
C GLU A 18 15.98 10.48 -31.09
N PRO A 19 15.98 9.36 -30.33
CA PRO A 19 14.86 9.03 -29.48
C PRO A 19 14.69 10.15 -28.48
N GLU A 20 13.50 10.78 -28.45
CA GLU A 20 13.11 11.74 -27.43
C GLU A 20 13.54 11.22 -26.06
N CYS A 21 14.39 12.00 -25.41
CA CYS A 21 14.87 11.76 -24.07
C CYS A 21 13.64 11.73 -23.15
N VAL A 22 13.18 10.52 -22.82
CA VAL A 22 12.16 10.33 -21.80
C VAL A 22 12.81 10.80 -20.51
N THR A 23 12.46 12.00 -20.07
CA THR A 23 12.85 12.50 -18.76
C THR A 23 12.51 11.42 -17.73
N PRO A 24 13.46 10.97 -16.90
CA PRO A 24 13.16 10.02 -15.85
C PRO A 24 12.09 10.65 -14.96
N VAL A 25 10.94 9.99 -14.86
CA VAL A 25 9.92 10.35 -13.87
C VAL A 25 10.65 10.35 -12.54
N ALA A 26 10.72 11.52 -11.89
CA ALA A 26 11.34 11.67 -10.58
C ALA A 26 10.80 10.56 -9.65
N PRO A 27 11.65 9.99 -8.78
CA PRO A 27 11.15 9.03 -7.80
C PRO A 27 10.00 9.71 -7.07
N CYS A 28 8.85 9.04 -7.00
CA CYS A 28 7.70 9.48 -6.22
C CYS A 28 8.06 9.30 -4.73
N LEU A 29 9.01 10.13 -4.28
CA LEU A 29 9.14 10.41 -2.87
C LEU A 29 7.97 11.34 -2.58
N PRO A 30 7.17 11.09 -1.55
CA PRO A 30 6.15 12.04 -1.14
C PRO A 30 6.85 13.39 -0.94
N GLU A 31 6.42 14.41 -1.70
CA GLU A 31 6.70 15.81 -1.39
C GLU A 31 6.53 15.97 0.10
N GLU A 32 7.46 16.69 0.74
CA GLU A 32 7.53 17.02 2.16
C GLU A 32 6.19 16.77 2.86
N MET A 33 6.13 15.67 3.63
CA MET A 33 4.93 15.28 4.34
C MET A 33 4.43 16.51 5.06
N ALA A 34 3.27 17.01 4.64
CA ALA A 34 2.47 17.91 5.44
C ALA A 34 2.54 17.40 6.88
N ALA A 35 2.78 18.30 7.84
CA ALA A 35 3.00 17.95 9.24
C ALA A 35 2.07 16.79 9.61
N PRO A 36 2.55 15.68 10.19
CA PRO A 36 1.74 14.48 10.39
C PRO A 36 0.46 14.93 11.07
N ALA A 37 -0.68 14.60 10.47
CA ALA A 37 -1.97 14.82 11.09
C ALA A 37 -1.81 14.40 12.55
N GLU A 38 -2.07 15.31 13.51
CA GLU A 38 -1.73 15.13 14.92
C GLU A 38 -2.22 13.77 15.39
N PHE A 39 -1.29 12.89 15.81
CA PHE A 39 -1.63 11.56 16.27
C PHE A 39 -2.53 11.69 17.51
N THR A 40 -3.76 11.20 17.40
CA THR A 40 -4.75 11.32 18.46
C THR A 40 -4.86 10.03 19.27
N VAL A 41 -4.83 10.15 20.59
CA VAL A 41 -5.08 9.03 21.50
C VAL A 41 -6.55 9.08 21.91
N PHE A 42 -7.33 8.12 21.45
CA PHE A 42 -8.72 7.94 21.82
C PHE A 42 -8.78 7.14 23.12
N ILE A 43 -9.54 7.61 24.11
CA ILE A 43 -9.65 6.98 25.41
C ILE A 43 -11.10 6.57 25.61
N VAL A 44 -11.35 5.29 25.87
CA VAL A 44 -12.69 4.72 26.04
C VAL A 44 -12.75 4.02 27.39
N ASP A 45 -13.49 4.59 28.35
CA ASP A 45 -13.62 4.07 29.70
C ASP A 45 -14.94 4.62 30.31
N ASP A 46 -15.70 3.81 31.04
CA ASP A 46 -16.96 4.23 31.64
C ASP A 46 -16.75 5.02 32.93
N ASP A 47 -15.56 5.01 33.54
CA ASP A 47 -15.21 5.80 34.71
C ASP A 47 -14.70 7.20 34.31
N PRO A 48 -15.45 8.28 34.62
CA PRO A 48 -15.02 9.64 34.30
C PRO A 48 -13.75 10.08 35.05
N GLY A 49 -13.42 9.46 36.18
CA GLY A 49 -12.17 9.70 36.90
C GLY A 49 -10.96 9.16 36.16
N VAL A 50 -11.09 7.97 35.54
CA VAL A 50 -10.07 7.35 34.71
C VAL A 50 -9.89 8.18 33.45
N LEU A 51 -10.97 8.54 32.75
CA LEU A 51 -10.92 9.39 31.55
C LEU A 51 -10.15 10.69 31.83
N LYS A 52 -10.49 11.40 32.89
CA LYS A 52 -9.84 12.67 33.28
C LYS A 52 -8.35 12.48 33.60
N SER A 53 -8.00 11.40 34.26
CA SER A 53 -6.62 11.10 34.68
C SER A 53 -5.75 10.76 33.45
N LEU A 54 -6.22 9.88 32.57
CA LEU A 54 -5.52 9.49 31.35
C LEU A 54 -5.40 10.67 30.38
N THR A 55 -6.47 11.45 30.17
CA THR A 55 -6.43 12.66 29.34
C THR A 55 -5.36 13.65 29.80
N ARG A 56 -5.27 13.90 31.11
CA ARG A 56 -4.23 14.81 31.64
C ARG A 56 -2.83 14.26 31.47
N LEU A 57 -2.63 12.98 31.72
CA LEU A 57 -1.32 12.32 31.60
C LEU A 57 -0.83 12.32 30.17
N ILE A 58 -1.68 11.91 29.24
CA ILE A 58 -1.35 11.79 27.80
C ILE A 58 -1.19 13.18 27.18
N GLY A 59 -2.06 14.14 27.56
CA GLY A 59 -1.93 15.54 27.12
C GLY A 59 -0.65 16.20 27.63
N ALA A 60 -0.23 15.90 28.88
CA ALA A 60 1.05 16.38 29.42
C ALA A 60 2.27 15.81 28.67
N ALA A 61 2.14 14.64 28.05
CA ALA A 61 3.15 14.04 27.16
C ALA A 61 3.11 14.61 25.73
N GLY A 62 2.21 15.54 25.42
CA GLY A 62 2.14 16.25 24.14
C GLY A 62 1.24 15.59 23.08
N TYR A 63 0.48 14.57 23.44
CA TYR A 63 -0.46 13.93 22.49
C TYR A 63 -1.84 14.60 22.53
N ALA A 64 -2.47 14.73 21.35
CA ALA A 64 -3.89 15.05 21.25
C ALA A 64 -4.73 13.90 21.83
N THR A 65 -5.82 14.23 22.53
CA THR A 65 -6.67 13.22 23.17
C THR A 65 -8.15 13.47 22.88
N GLN A 66 -8.89 12.39 22.70
CA GLN A 66 -10.36 12.43 22.64
C GLN A 66 -10.93 11.32 23.52
N SER A 67 -11.88 11.67 24.40
CA SER A 67 -12.40 10.75 25.42
C SER A 67 -13.85 10.38 25.13
N PHE A 68 -14.20 9.13 25.39
CA PHE A 68 -15.54 8.56 25.20
C PHE A 68 -15.92 7.75 26.44
N SER A 69 -17.16 7.87 26.90
CA SER A 69 -17.66 7.15 28.06
C SER A 69 -18.23 5.77 27.75
N SER A 70 -18.21 5.34 26.47
CA SER A 70 -18.65 4.01 26.05
C SER A 70 -18.12 3.66 24.67
N ALA A 71 -18.05 2.36 24.38
CA ALA A 71 -17.67 1.86 23.06
C ALA A 71 -18.66 2.31 21.96
N GLN A 72 -19.97 2.38 22.26
CA GLN A 72 -20.96 2.89 21.31
C GLN A 72 -20.72 4.35 20.93
N GLN A 73 -20.40 5.19 21.92
CA GLN A 73 -20.09 6.60 21.67
C GLN A 73 -18.83 6.75 20.81
N PHE A 74 -17.83 5.92 21.05
CA PHE A 74 -16.61 5.88 20.24
C PHE A 74 -16.91 5.45 18.81
N LEU A 75 -17.59 4.32 18.60
CA LEU A 75 -17.92 3.80 17.26
C LEU A 75 -18.76 4.78 16.43
N GLY A 76 -19.65 5.55 17.08
CA GLY A 76 -20.50 6.53 16.40
C GLY A 76 -19.90 7.93 16.24
N GLY A 77 -18.82 8.24 16.94
CA GLY A 77 -18.32 9.63 17.03
C GLY A 77 -16.85 9.85 16.75
N HIS A 78 -16.04 8.78 16.57
CA HIS A 78 -14.64 8.97 16.22
C HIS A 78 -14.46 9.17 14.71
N ASP A 79 -13.53 10.00 14.34
CA ASP A 79 -13.14 10.19 12.96
C ASP A 79 -12.16 9.08 12.52
N HIS A 80 -12.56 8.29 11.51
CA HIS A 80 -11.76 7.17 10.98
C HIS A 80 -10.48 7.64 10.28
N ASP A 81 -10.49 8.86 9.71
CA ASP A 81 -9.37 9.41 8.94
C ASP A 81 -8.27 9.99 9.83
N VAL A 82 -8.58 10.30 11.09
CA VAL A 82 -7.59 10.82 12.05
C VAL A 82 -6.67 9.70 12.51
N PRO A 83 -5.35 9.80 12.26
CA PRO A 83 -4.38 8.81 12.74
C PRO A 83 -4.37 8.72 14.27
N GLY A 84 -4.34 7.49 14.81
CA GLY A 84 -4.34 7.37 16.27
C GLY A 84 -4.39 5.95 16.78
N CYS A 85 -4.36 5.82 18.11
CA CYS A 85 -4.60 4.57 18.82
C CYS A 85 -5.77 4.70 19.79
N VAL A 86 -6.31 3.57 20.20
CA VAL A 86 -7.41 3.50 21.17
C VAL A 86 -6.89 2.88 22.45
N ILE A 87 -7.05 3.58 23.56
CA ILE A 87 -6.90 3.03 24.91
C ILE A 87 -8.31 2.69 25.39
N VAL A 88 -8.54 1.43 25.70
CA VAL A 88 -9.89 0.95 26.04
C VAL A 88 -9.90 0.17 27.33
N ASP A 89 -10.89 0.44 28.20
CA ASP A 89 -11.16 -0.46 29.31
C ASP A 89 -11.76 -1.77 28.79
N LEU A 90 -11.31 -2.86 29.35
CA LEU A 90 -11.78 -4.18 28.98
C LEU A 90 -13.25 -4.38 29.38
N ARG A 91 -13.65 -3.86 30.55
CA ARG A 91 -14.97 -4.09 31.11
C ARG A 91 -15.79 -2.80 31.16
N MET A 92 -16.66 -2.66 30.18
CA MET A 92 -17.59 -1.54 30.10
C MET A 92 -19.02 -2.05 29.95
N PRO A 93 -20.02 -1.30 30.42
CA PRO A 93 -21.43 -1.62 30.15
C PRO A 93 -21.77 -1.61 28.68
N GLY A 94 -22.54 -2.58 28.22
CA GLY A 94 -22.96 -2.70 26.83
C GLY A 94 -21.91 -3.43 25.99
N ILE A 95 -21.24 -2.75 25.07
CA ILE A 95 -20.15 -3.30 24.26
C ILE A 95 -18.87 -3.28 25.10
N ASP A 96 -18.31 -4.45 25.35
CA ASP A 96 -17.03 -4.55 26.06
C ASP A 96 -15.82 -4.20 25.18
N GLY A 97 -14.62 -4.10 25.78
CA GLY A 97 -13.41 -3.74 25.06
C GLY A 97 -13.01 -4.77 23.99
N ARG A 98 -13.35 -6.05 24.15
CA ARG A 98 -13.05 -7.10 23.16
C ARG A 98 -14.00 -7.04 21.96
N GLU A 99 -15.28 -6.78 22.21
CA GLU A 99 -16.27 -6.57 21.16
C GLU A 99 -15.91 -5.32 20.34
N LEU A 100 -15.41 -4.27 21.01
CA LEU A 100 -14.90 -3.08 20.35
C LEU A 100 -13.66 -3.41 19.49
N GLN A 101 -12.74 -4.24 20.00
CA GLN A 101 -11.59 -4.69 19.23
C GLN A 101 -12.02 -5.45 17.96
N ALA A 102 -12.97 -6.37 18.08
CA ALA A 102 -13.49 -7.12 16.94
C ALA A 102 -14.13 -6.18 15.90
N ALA A 103 -14.96 -5.21 16.33
CA ALA A 103 -15.57 -4.23 15.44
C ALA A 103 -14.54 -3.35 14.70
N LEU A 104 -13.42 -3.02 15.36
CA LEU A 104 -12.34 -2.25 14.72
C LEU A 104 -11.47 -3.09 13.76
N CYS A 105 -11.35 -4.40 14.00
CA CYS A 105 -10.64 -5.31 13.09
C CYS A 105 -11.43 -5.58 11.81
N ASP A 106 -12.77 -5.60 11.87
CA ASP A 106 -13.65 -5.82 10.73
C ASP A 106 -13.84 -4.55 9.87
N GLY A 107 -13.44 -3.38 10.39
CA GLY A 107 -13.51 -2.10 9.70
C GLY A 107 -12.27 -1.80 8.85
N GLU A 108 -12.35 -0.80 7.96
CA GLU A 108 -11.23 -0.36 7.10
C GLU A 108 -10.06 0.30 7.88
N GLY A 109 -10.17 0.46 9.22
CA GLY A 109 -9.21 1.15 10.08
C GLY A 109 -8.27 0.19 10.82
N ASP A 110 -6.99 0.16 10.45
CA ASP A 110 -5.91 -0.54 11.21
C ASP A 110 -5.54 0.29 12.47
N ARG A 111 -6.52 0.48 13.40
CA ARG A 111 -6.26 1.20 14.65
C ARG A 111 -5.60 0.29 15.67
N SER A 112 -4.50 0.78 16.21
CA SER A 112 -3.80 0.12 17.31
C SER A 112 -4.60 0.24 18.60
N ILE A 113 -4.76 -0.87 19.33
CA ILE A 113 -5.52 -0.94 20.57
C ILE A 113 -4.59 -1.25 21.73
N ILE A 114 -4.74 -0.51 22.83
CA ILE A 114 -4.07 -0.71 24.10
C ILE A 114 -5.17 -0.95 25.15
N PHE A 115 -5.15 -2.10 25.80
CA PHE A 115 -6.10 -2.40 26.86
C PHE A 115 -5.62 -1.86 28.21
N VAL A 116 -6.57 -1.33 28.98
CA VAL A 116 -6.36 -0.93 30.38
C VAL A 116 -7.44 -1.60 31.22
N SER A 117 -7.08 -2.43 32.19
CA SER A 117 -8.07 -3.19 32.95
C SER A 117 -7.70 -3.37 34.43
N GLY A 118 -8.68 -3.39 35.29
CA GLY A 118 -8.52 -3.78 36.69
C GLY A 118 -8.46 -5.29 36.92
N THR A 119 -8.67 -6.09 35.89
CA THR A 119 -8.70 -7.55 35.96
C THR A 119 -7.44 -8.16 35.38
N THR A 120 -6.90 -9.18 36.03
CA THR A 120 -5.66 -9.91 35.64
C THR A 120 -5.96 -11.32 35.14
N ASP A 121 -7.12 -11.53 34.51
CA ASP A 121 -7.48 -12.83 33.96
C ASP A 121 -6.59 -13.19 32.76
N ALA A 122 -5.70 -14.16 32.98
CA ALA A 122 -4.67 -14.52 32.01
C ALA A 122 -5.24 -14.99 30.64
N PRO A 123 -6.28 -15.82 30.54
CA PRO A 123 -6.89 -16.18 29.27
C PRO A 123 -7.36 -14.95 28.47
N THR A 124 -8.02 -14.02 29.12
CA THR A 124 -8.52 -12.77 28.49
C THR A 124 -7.38 -11.91 27.94
N ILE A 125 -6.28 -11.77 28.70
CA ILE A 125 -5.08 -11.05 28.24
C ILE A 125 -4.50 -11.71 26.98
N VAL A 126 -4.35 -13.03 27.03
CA VAL A 126 -3.78 -13.80 25.88
C VAL A 126 -4.65 -13.65 24.63
N ASP A 127 -5.97 -13.71 24.79
CA ASP A 127 -6.91 -13.57 23.67
C ASP A 127 -6.86 -12.16 23.05
N ALA A 128 -6.83 -11.11 23.86
CA ALA A 128 -6.70 -9.73 23.42
C ALA A 128 -5.39 -9.49 22.64
N MET A 129 -4.27 -10.03 23.15
CA MET A 129 -2.97 -9.94 22.48
C MET A 129 -2.94 -10.72 21.16
N LYS A 130 -3.52 -11.93 21.10
CA LYS A 130 -3.64 -12.72 19.87
C LYS A 130 -4.52 -12.03 18.83
N ALA A 131 -5.53 -11.29 19.25
CA ALA A 131 -6.38 -10.48 18.39
C ALA A 131 -5.69 -9.18 17.91
N GLY A 132 -4.40 -8.97 18.23
CA GLY A 132 -3.58 -7.89 17.66
C GLY A 132 -3.52 -6.62 18.51
N ALA A 133 -3.91 -6.65 19.78
CA ALA A 133 -3.66 -5.55 20.71
C ALA A 133 -2.15 -5.22 20.79
N ILE A 134 -1.83 -3.95 20.94
CA ILE A 134 -0.44 -3.48 21.12
C ILE A 134 0.07 -3.90 22.49
N ASP A 135 -0.75 -3.65 23.53
CA ASP A 135 -0.37 -3.96 24.90
C ASP A 135 -1.62 -4.12 25.79
N PHE A 136 -1.39 -4.68 26.97
CA PHE A 136 -2.41 -4.84 28.01
C PHE A 136 -1.84 -4.36 29.34
N LEU A 137 -2.40 -3.26 29.87
CA LEU A 137 -1.95 -2.60 31.07
C LEU A 137 -2.93 -2.82 32.21
N ILE A 138 -2.41 -3.07 33.42
CA ILE A 138 -3.21 -3.33 34.61
C ILE A 138 -3.38 -2.01 35.40
N LYS A 139 -4.61 -1.71 35.84
CA LYS A 139 -4.89 -0.58 36.71
C LYS A 139 -4.36 -0.90 38.16
N PRO A 140 -3.65 0.00 38.83
CA PRO A 140 -3.34 1.37 38.45
C PRO A 140 -2.26 1.43 37.36
N VAL A 141 -2.50 2.23 36.31
CA VAL A 141 -1.66 2.28 35.11
C VAL A 141 -0.31 2.93 35.41
N ASN A 142 0.77 2.23 35.05
CA ASN A 142 2.11 2.80 35.08
C ASN A 142 2.28 3.79 33.93
N CYS A 143 2.63 5.04 34.23
CA CYS A 143 2.78 6.11 33.25
C CYS A 143 3.82 5.77 32.17
N ALA A 144 4.98 5.23 32.57
CA ALA A 144 6.04 4.89 31.62
C ALA A 144 5.62 3.76 30.67
N ALA A 145 4.95 2.73 31.18
CA ALA A 145 4.42 1.63 30.36
C ALA A 145 3.36 2.11 29.36
N LEU A 146 2.45 3.00 29.80
CA LEU A 146 1.43 3.56 28.93
C LEU A 146 2.04 4.39 27.79
N LEU A 147 2.99 5.26 28.09
CA LEU A 147 3.66 6.07 27.09
C LEU A 147 4.46 5.20 26.11
N ALA A 148 5.14 4.17 26.56
CA ALA A 148 5.85 3.22 25.69
C ALA A 148 4.89 2.46 24.75
N ALA A 149 3.70 2.07 25.24
CA ALA A 149 2.67 1.45 24.42
C ALA A 149 2.12 2.43 23.35
N ILE A 150 1.92 3.70 23.70
CA ILE A 150 1.52 4.75 22.74
C ILE A 150 2.61 4.97 21.69
N GLU A 151 3.88 5.05 22.08
CA GLU A 151 5.00 5.17 21.13
C GLU A 151 5.05 4.01 20.15
N THR A 152 4.83 2.79 20.62
CA THR A 152 4.72 1.59 19.76
C THR A 152 3.56 1.71 18.79
N ALA A 153 2.41 2.24 19.21
CA ALA A 153 1.26 2.49 18.35
C ALA A 153 1.56 3.55 17.28
N VAL A 154 2.26 4.63 17.64
CA VAL A 154 2.71 5.68 16.71
C VAL A 154 3.61 5.10 15.63
N GLU A 155 4.60 4.29 16.02
CA GLU A 155 5.52 3.65 15.05
C GLU A 155 4.79 2.67 14.12
N ARG A 156 3.86 1.87 14.66
CA ARG A 156 3.04 0.96 13.86
C ARG A 156 2.21 1.74 12.83
N GLN A 157 1.58 2.82 13.25
CA GLN A 157 0.78 3.69 12.38
C GLN A 157 1.64 4.30 11.27
N LYS A 158 2.82 4.84 11.59
CA LYS A 158 3.76 5.39 10.59
C LYS A 158 4.13 4.35 9.54
N LYS A 159 4.47 3.13 9.95
CA LYS A 159 4.80 2.02 9.04
C LYS A 159 3.61 1.63 8.16
N SER A 160 2.40 1.58 8.71
CA SER A 160 1.17 1.29 7.97
C SER A 160 0.89 2.37 6.92
N MET A 161 0.96 3.65 7.29
CA MET A 161 0.77 4.79 6.38
C MET A 161 1.81 4.78 5.24
N GLN A 162 3.09 4.56 5.56
CA GLN A 162 4.14 4.46 4.56
C GLN A 162 3.87 3.33 3.56
N LYS A 163 3.51 2.15 4.06
CA LYS A 163 3.17 1.00 3.20
C LYS A 163 1.96 1.30 2.31
N ARG A 164 0.92 1.95 2.84
CA ARG A 164 -0.26 2.37 2.04
C ARG A 164 0.14 3.37 0.96
N ALA A 165 0.98 4.36 1.27
CA ALA A 165 1.48 5.34 0.31
C ALA A 165 2.32 4.68 -0.80
N GLU A 166 3.20 3.74 -0.45
CA GLU A 166 3.98 2.96 -1.42
C GLU A 166 3.06 2.16 -2.36
N LEU A 167 2.07 1.45 -1.82
CA LEU A 167 1.11 0.68 -2.62
C LEU A 167 0.26 1.59 -3.51
N ALA A 168 -0.18 2.75 -3.02
CA ALA A 168 -0.92 3.73 -3.80
C ALA A 168 -0.08 4.27 -4.97
N CYS A 169 1.19 4.56 -4.74
CA CYS A 169 2.13 4.99 -5.78
C CYS A 169 2.30 3.91 -6.87
N ILE A 170 2.45 2.64 -6.47
CA ILE A 170 2.56 1.52 -7.42
C ILE A 170 1.27 1.40 -8.26
N LYS A 171 0.10 1.44 -7.61
CA LYS A 171 -1.21 1.40 -8.28
C LYS A 171 -1.37 2.56 -9.27
N GLN A 172 -0.96 3.77 -8.90
CA GLN A 172 -1.00 4.95 -9.77
C GLN A 172 -0.11 4.77 -11.02
N ARG A 173 1.13 4.27 -10.86
CA ARG A 173 2.01 3.97 -11.99
C ARG A 173 1.43 2.89 -12.91
N LEU A 174 0.83 1.86 -12.34
CA LEU A 174 0.17 0.80 -13.10
C LEU A 174 -1.01 1.35 -13.94
N ALA A 175 -1.80 2.27 -13.37
CA ALA A 175 -2.91 2.92 -14.07
C ALA A 175 -2.47 3.77 -15.28
N GLN A 176 -1.20 4.17 -15.36
CA GLN A 176 -0.64 4.90 -16.51
C GLN A 176 -0.30 3.97 -17.70
N LEU A 177 -0.33 2.66 -17.50
CA LEU A 177 -0.07 1.72 -18.58
C LEU A 177 -1.25 1.67 -19.56
N THR A 178 -0.94 1.66 -20.84
CA THR A 178 -1.97 1.36 -21.86
C THR A 178 -2.44 -0.09 -21.72
N PRO A 179 -3.63 -0.46 -22.22
CA PRO A 179 -4.10 -1.85 -22.19
C PRO A 179 -3.08 -2.84 -22.76
N ARG A 180 -2.40 -2.45 -23.86
CA ARG A 180 -1.36 -3.29 -24.48
C ARG A 180 -0.10 -3.43 -23.62
N GLU A 181 0.32 -2.37 -22.96
CA GLU A 181 1.44 -2.42 -22.01
C GLU A 181 1.11 -3.28 -20.79
N ALA A 182 -0.12 -3.18 -20.25
CA ALA A 182 -0.57 -4.03 -19.16
C ALA A 182 -0.60 -5.52 -19.54
N GLU A 183 -1.00 -5.83 -20.76
CA GLU A 183 -0.97 -7.20 -21.29
C GLU A 183 0.47 -7.72 -21.41
N VAL A 184 1.38 -6.93 -21.99
CA VAL A 184 2.80 -7.27 -22.09
C VAL A 184 3.42 -7.42 -20.69
N LEU A 185 3.05 -6.57 -19.71
CA LEU A 185 3.52 -6.64 -18.34
C LEU A 185 3.25 -8.01 -17.71
N ARG A 186 2.02 -8.57 -17.85
CA ARG A 186 1.67 -9.89 -17.32
C ARG A 186 2.55 -11.01 -17.87
N HIS A 187 2.87 -10.95 -19.16
CA HIS A 187 3.80 -11.91 -19.76
C HIS A 187 5.24 -11.74 -19.26
N VAL A 188 5.67 -10.48 -19.05
CA VAL A 188 7.03 -10.18 -18.55
C VAL A 188 7.22 -10.72 -17.15
N ILE A 189 6.26 -10.49 -16.24
CA ILE A 189 6.33 -10.99 -14.85
C ILE A 189 6.19 -12.52 -14.76
N SER A 190 5.59 -13.17 -15.78
CA SER A 190 5.60 -14.64 -15.93
C SER A 190 6.94 -15.18 -16.42
N GLY A 191 7.98 -14.35 -16.62
CA GLY A 191 9.30 -14.78 -17.08
C GLY A 191 9.39 -15.10 -18.57
N ARG A 192 8.38 -14.78 -19.40
CA ARG A 192 8.39 -15.09 -20.82
C ARG A 192 9.41 -14.27 -21.60
N LEU A 193 10.04 -14.91 -22.60
CA LEU A 193 10.99 -14.27 -23.51
C LEU A 193 10.25 -13.37 -24.51
N ASN A 194 10.90 -12.33 -25.00
CA ASN A 194 10.30 -11.41 -25.98
C ASN A 194 9.73 -12.11 -27.20
N LYS A 195 10.41 -13.15 -27.70
CA LYS A 195 9.96 -13.95 -28.83
C LYS A 195 8.64 -14.70 -28.54
N GLN A 196 8.50 -15.25 -27.34
CA GLN A 196 7.28 -15.93 -26.91
C GLN A 196 6.12 -14.94 -26.76
N ILE A 197 6.37 -13.79 -26.12
CA ILE A 197 5.38 -12.72 -25.97
C ILE A 197 4.92 -12.23 -27.34
N ALA A 198 5.86 -12.03 -28.28
CA ALA A 198 5.54 -11.59 -29.63
C ALA A 198 4.63 -12.59 -30.37
N TRP A 199 4.91 -13.89 -30.21
CA TRP A 199 4.09 -14.96 -30.75
C TRP A 199 2.69 -14.96 -30.15
N ASP A 200 2.58 -14.94 -28.82
CA ASP A 200 1.31 -14.99 -28.09
C ASP A 200 0.39 -13.79 -28.41
N LEU A 201 1.01 -12.63 -28.64
CA LEU A 201 0.31 -11.37 -28.87
C LEU A 201 0.19 -10.98 -30.35
N GLY A 202 0.57 -11.87 -31.26
CA GLY A 202 0.47 -11.66 -32.73
C GLY A 202 1.25 -10.44 -33.23
N THR A 203 2.46 -10.18 -32.67
CA THR A 203 3.28 -9.01 -33.02
C THR A 203 4.75 -9.42 -33.24
N VAL A 204 5.62 -8.45 -33.48
CA VAL A 204 7.05 -8.70 -33.69
C VAL A 204 7.86 -8.41 -32.41
N GLU A 205 8.98 -9.12 -32.28
CA GLU A 205 9.86 -8.97 -31.09
C GLU A 205 10.33 -7.53 -30.85
N LYS A 206 10.57 -6.76 -31.91
CA LYS A 206 10.97 -5.36 -31.85
C LYS A 206 9.90 -4.53 -31.12
N THR A 207 8.62 -4.76 -31.39
CA THR A 207 7.50 -4.09 -30.73
C THR A 207 7.44 -4.43 -29.23
N ILE A 208 7.67 -5.69 -28.87
CA ILE A 208 7.72 -6.10 -27.45
C ILE A 208 8.87 -5.42 -26.71
N LYS A 209 10.06 -5.29 -27.34
CA LYS A 209 11.18 -4.53 -26.74
C LYS A 209 10.80 -3.09 -26.44
N VAL A 210 10.08 -2.42 -27.34
CA VAL A 210 9.60 -1.05 -27.13
C VAL A 210 8.58 -0.99 -25.99
N HIS A 211 7.59 -1.90 -25.96
CA HIS A 211 6.63 -1.94 -24.85
C HIS A 211 7.32 -2.19 -23.50
N ARG A 212 8.27 -3.12 -23.43
CA ARG A 212 9.04 -3.36 -22.20
C ARG A 212 9.78 -2.11 -21.73
N SER A 213 10.45 -1.40 -22.63
CA SER A 213 11.15 -0.16 -22.32
C SER A 213 10.17 0.89 -21.73
N ARG A 214 9.00 1.07 -22.36
CA ARG A 214 7.97 1.99 -21.89
C ARG A 214 7.40 1.57 -20.54
N ILE A 215 7.13 0.28 -20.34
CA ILE A 215 6.66 -0.27 -19.05
C ILE A 215 7.70 0.02 -17.96
N MET A 216 8.97 -0.29 -18.18
CA MET A 216 10.04 -0.03 -17.23
C MET A 216 10.11 1.45 -16.86
N GLY A 217 10.02 2.35 -17.84
CA GLY A 217 10.01 3.80 -17.61
C GLY A 217 8.80 4.26 -16.80
N LYS A 218 7.57 3.84 -17.17
CA LYS A 218 6.34 4.21 -16.45
C LYS A 218 6.28 3.63 -15.04
N MET A 219 6.76 2.40 -14.85
CA MET A 219 6.84 1.77 -13.53
C MET A 219 8.01 2.30 -12.69
N GLY A 220 8.94 3.07 -13.28
CA GLY A 220 10.08 3.67 -12.58
C GLY A 220 11.09 2.63 -12.08
N VAL A 221 11.26 1.51 -12.81
CA VAL A 221 12.17 0.41 -12.44
C VAL A 221 13.28 0.24 -13.47
N ARG A 222 14.43 -0.24 -13.02
CA ARG A 222 15.60 -0.47 -13.87
C ARG A 222 15.78 -1.94 -14.25
N THR A 223 15.27 -2.85 -13.45
CA THR A 223 15.42 -4.29 -13.62
C THR A 223 14.08 -5.01 -13.62
N ILE A 224 14.02 -6.17 -14.30
CA ILE A 224 12.82 -7.02 -14.29
C ILE A 224 12.55 -7.55 -12.88
N ALA A 225 13.59 -7.80 -12.09
CA ALA A 225 13.43 -8.26 -10.72
C ALA A 225 12.73 -7.22 -9.84
N GLU A 226 13.04 -5.93 -10.01
CA GLU A 226 12.31 -4.83 -9.35
C GLU A 226 10.85 -4.79 -9.82
N LEU A 227 10.61 -4.94 -11.13
CA LEU A 227 9.26 -4.96 -11.69
C LEU A 227 8.41 -6.08 -11.08
N VAL A 228 8.96 -7.28 -10.99
CA VAL A 228 8.27 -8.44 -10.36
C VAL A 228 7.95 -8.14 -8.90
N ARG A 229 8.90 -7.66 -8.11
CA ARG A 229 8.67 -7.31 -6.70
C ARG A 229 7.55 -6.27 -6.51
N LEU A 230 7.54 -5.22 -7.35
CA LEU A 230 6.49 -4.21 -7.29
C LEU A 230 5.11 -4.79 -7.62
N THR A 231 5.03 -5.66 -8.62
CA THR A 231 3.76 -6.27 -9.02
C THR A 231 3.27 -7.32 -8.02
N GLU A 232 4.17 -8.03 -7.33
CA GLU A 232 3.84 -8.94 -6.23
C GLU A 232 3.23 -8.19 -5.03
N GLN A 233 3.74 -7.00 -4.70
CA GLN A 233 3.21 -6.19 -3.59
C GLN A 233 1.75 -5.78 -3.78
N ILE A 234 1.29 -5.63 -5.02
CA ILE A 234 -0.10 -5.28 -5.36
C ILE A 234 -0.94 -6.49 -5.75
N GLY A 235 -0.39 -7.70 -5.65
CA GLY A 235 -1.09 -8.94 -5.98
C GLY A 235 -1.44 -9.09 -7.46
N LEU A 236 -0.68 -8.47 -8.38
CA LEU A 236 -0.96 -8.60 -9.82
C LEU A 236 -0.65 -10.02 -10.28
N PRO A 237 -1.66 -10.80 -10.76
CA PRO A 237 -1.41 -12.16 -11.19
C PRO A 237 -0.58 -12.18 -12.50
N PRO A 238 0.40 -13.11 -12.60
CA PRO A 238 1.08 -13.40 -13.85
C PRO A 238 0.08 -13.96 -14.88
N CYS A 239 0.45 -13.93 -16.14
CA CYS A 239 -0.33 -14.55 -17.21
C CYS A 239 -0.40 -16.08 -16.98
N GLU A 240 -1.60 -16.65 -16.94
CA GLU A 240 -1.79 -18.10 -16.88
C GLU A 240 -1.06 -18.76 -18.05
N GLN A 241 -0.25 -19.76 -17.75
CA GLN A 241 0.40 -20.57 -18.79
C GLN A 241 -0.70 -21.38 -19.46
N LYS A 242 -1.04 -21.05 -20.69
CA LYS A 242 -1.75 -21.98 -21.55
C LYS A 242 -0.81 -23.15 -21.86
N GLU A 243 -0.89 -24.19 -21.07
CA GLU A 243 -0.32 -25.49 -21.43
C GLU A 243 -0.94 -25.88 -22.78
N GLY A 244 -0.05 -26.23 -23.72
CA GLY A 244 -0.28 -26.54 -25.10
C GLY A 244 -1.70 -26.97 -25.50
N ARG A 245 -2.41 -26.08 -26.19
CA ARG A 245 -3.46 -26.49 -27.12
C ARG A 245 -3.04 -26.09 -28.53
N ALA A 246 -2.75 -27.11 -29.29
CA ALA A 246 -2.64 -27.03 -30.74
C ALA A 246 -3.96 -26.53 -31.35
N LYS A 247 -3.86 -25.58 -32.25
CA LYS A 247 -4.79 -25.27 -33.34
C LYS A 247 -6.27 -25.36 -33.00
N ASP A 248 -6.92 -24.20 -32.72
CA ASP A 248 -8.17 -23.82 -33.37
C ASP A 248 -8.43 -22.33 -33.14
N GLY A 249 -9.00 -21.66 -34.14
CA GLY A 249 -9.08 -20.28 -34.52
C GLY A 249 -9.51 -19.20 -33.50
N PRO A 250 -9.54 -17.94 -33.96
CA PRO A 250 -9.65 -16.77 -33.10
C PRO A 250 -11.12 -16.36 -32.91
N GLU A 251 -11.68 -16.62 -31.76
CA GLU A 251 -12.85 -15.85 -31.26
C GLU A 251 -12.98 -15.98 -29.73
N LEU A 252 -13.28 -14.85 -29.08
CA LEU A 252 -13.63 -14.70 -27.65
C LEU A 252 -12.54 -14.32 -26.65
N PHE A 253 -11.87 -13.18 -26.86
CA PHE A 253 -10.94 -12.65 -25.82
C PHE A 253 -11.08 -11.16 -25.50
N PHE A 254 -12.22 -10.52 -25.77
CA PHE A 254 -12.34 -9.06 -25.56
C PHE A 254 -12.94 -8.67 -24.19
N GLU A 255 -13.52 -9.57 -23.40
CA GLU A 255 -14.28 -9.18 -22.19
C GLU A 255 -13.55 -9.36 -20.85
N ILE A 256 -12.52 -10.20 -20.75
CA ILE A 256 -11.91 -10.50 -19.44
C ILE A 256 -10.82 -9.47 -19.03
N GLY A 257 -10.21 -8.79 -19.99
CA GLY A 257 -9.10 -7.87 -19.74
C GLY A 257 -9.48 -6.56 -19.02
N VAL A 258 -10.73 -6.10 -19.19
CA VAL A 258 -11.18 -4.80 -18.66
C VAL A 258 -11.77 -4.94 -17.27
N GLN A 259 -12.36 -6.08 -16.92
CA GLN A 259 -12.96 -6.29 -15.60
C GLN A 259 -11.95 -6.51 -14.48
N THR A 260 -10.82 -7.16 -14.76
CA THR A 260 -9.80 -7.43 -13.70
C THR A 260 -9.06 -6.16 -13.27
N VAL A 261 -8.83 -5.21 -14.19
CA VAL A 261 -8.25 -3.90 -13.85
C VAL A 261 -9.25 -3.02 -13.09
N ARG A 262 -10.56 -3.11 -13.42
CA ARG A 262 -11.62 -2.42 -12.69
C ARG A 262 -11.86 -3.01 -11.30
N HIS A 263 -11.72 -4.31 -11.11
CA HIS A 263 -11.90 -4.94 -9.79
C HIS A 263 -10.76 -4.59 -8.82
N ALA A 264 -9.53 -4.45 -9.32
CA ALA A 264 -8.40 -3.97 -8.50
C ALA A 264 -8.48 -2.47 -8.14
N LEU A 265 -9.32 -1.70 -8.86
CA LEU A 265 -9.56 -0.27 -8.61
C LEU A 265 -10.83 0.00 -7.77
N HIS A 266 -11.70 -1.01 -7.53
CA HIS A 266 -12.95 -0.86 -6.75
C HIS A 266 -12.87 -1.45 -5.34
N ILE A 267 -11.72 -2.03 -4.94
CA ILE A 267 -11.43 -2.44 -3.56
C ILE A 267 -10.34 -1.48 -3.02
N ALA A 268 -10.71 -0.23 -2.92
CA ALA A 268 -9.98 0.79 -2.17
C ALA A 268 -10.99 1.78 -1.61
#